data_6cfddff183bb41abd7c4f8eb4e28274d
#
_entry.id   6cfddff183bb41abd7c4f8eb4e28274d
#
_cell.length_a   1.000
_cell.length_b   1.000
_cell.length_c   1.000
_cell.angle_alpha   90.00
_cell.angle_beta   90.00
_cell.angle_gamma   90.00
#
_symmetry.space_group_name_H-M   'P 1'
#
loop_
_entity.id
_entity.type
_entity.pdbx_description
1 polymer ?
#
loop_
_entity_poly.entity_id
_entity_poly.type
_entity_poly.pdbx_seq_one_letter_code
_entity_poly.pdbx_strand_id
1 'polypeptide(L)'
;MFQTTSVRLNTKVKEIDWSGSGVKVTTNKGDIKAKTCLITVSNGVLSSGEIKFTPKLSIEKEESFHKISMGHYNRIAFKFKKLFKKTPKDKYLYYRIDSQNASSPKGVGITINPSDSKLCLCDPGGNFGKELFSDDGSTAIDFALNELKKIFGNKIKKDLINSHAVDWSNNNLYYGAWASAEPGAFKYREILRKSVGDRIFFAGEATGKDWGTVAGAYDSGKIQSLSIIKMI
;
A
#
# COMPACT_ATOMS: atom_id res chain seq x y z
N MET A 1 -22.95 16.05 -3.84
CA MET A 1 -23.19 16.09 -2.38
C MET A 1 -22.70 14.77 -1.81
N PHE A 2 -21.59 14.76 -1.08
CA PHE A 2 -21.16 13.53 -0.41
C PHE A 2 -22.05 13.36 0.85
N GLN A 3 -22.91 12.35 0.84
CA GLN A 3 -23.57 11.95 2.07
C GLN A 3 -22.50 11.49 3.06
N THR A 4 -22.54 12.02 4.29
CA THR A 4 -21.63 11.61 5.36
C THR A 4 -21.88 10.14 5.70
N THR A 5 -21.00 9.28 5.20
CA THR A 5 -21.02 7.86 5.53
C THR A 5 -20.51 7.68 6.97
N SER A 6 -21.21 6.94 7.79
CA SER A 6 -20.79 6.59 9.14
C SER A 6 -19.52 5.74 9.09
N VAL A 7 -18.41 6.22 9.65
CA VAL A 7 -17.15 5.48 9.75
C VAL A 7 -16.99 4.94 11.19
N ARG A 8 -16.78 3.64 11.32
CA ARG A 8 -16.51 2.98 12.61
C ARG A 8 -15.01 2.75 12.78
N LEU A 9 -14.33 3.69 13.42
CA LEU A 9 -12.89 3.56 13.70
C LEU A 9 -12.60 2.45 14.73
N ASN A 10 -11.36 1.93 14.72
CA ASN A 10 -10.88 0.87 15.59
C ASN A 10 -11.76 -0.39 15.51
N THR A 11 -12.29 -0.68 14.32
CA THR A 11 -13.20 -1.81 14.07
C THR A 11 -12.54 -2.73 13.05
N LYS A 12 -11.93 -3.81 13.54
CA LYS A 12 -11.22 -4.80 12.71
C LYS A 12 -12.17 -5.93 12.33
N VAL A 13 -12.32 -6.19 11.04
CA VAL A 13 -13.07 -7.34 10.50
C VAL A 13 -12.24 -8.62 10.71
N LYS A 14 -12.91 -9.69 11.19
CA LYS A 14 -12.32 -11.01 11.41
C LYS A 14 -12.90 -12.06 10.48
N GLU A 15 -14.20 -11.97 10.20
CA GLU A 15 -14.90 -12.95 9.36
C GLU A 15 -15.99 -12.28 8.54
N ILE A 16 -16.18 -12.76 7.33
CA ILE A 16 -17.27 -12.41 6.44
C ILE A 16 -18.02 -13.70 6.12
N ASP A 17 -19.19 -13.87 6.76
CA ASP A 17 -20.08 -15.01 6.56
C ASP A 17 -21.18 -14.64 5.55
N TRP A 18 -21.19 -15.33 4.42
CA TRP A 18 -22.12 -15.15 3.30
C TRP A 18 -22.92 -16.42 2.99
N SER A 19 -23.04 -17.34 3.97
CA SER A 19 -23.78 -18.60 3.83
C SER A 19 -25.29 -18.39 3.77
N GLY A 20 -25.81 -17.30 4.37
CA GLY A 20 -27.24 -16.97 4.39
C GLY A 20 -27.72 -16.18 3.18
N SER A 21 -28.88 -15.55 3.28
CA SER A 21 -29.45 -14.66 2.24
C SER A 21 -28.76 -13.29 2.14
N GLY A 22 -27.99 -12.89 3.16
CA GLY A 22 -27.18 -11.67 3.21
C GLY A 22 -25.75 -11.95 3.62
N VAL A 23 -25.10 -10.96 4.20
CA VAL A 23 -23.74 -11.03 4.72
C VAL A 23 -23.71 -10.65 6.18
N LYS A 24 -23.02 -11.45 6.99
CA LYS A 24 -22.68 -11.13 8.38
C LYS A 24 -21.19 -10.86 8.48
N VAL A 25 -20.81 -9.68 8.90
CA VAL A 25 -19.43 -9.26 9.11
C VAL A 25 -19.14 -9.27 10.61
N THR A 26 -18.29 -10.19 11.06
CA THR A 26 -17.85 -10.29 12.45
C THR A 26 -16.62 -9.41 12.67
N THR A 27 -16.70 -8.55 13.68
CA THR A 27 -15.63 -7.61 14.02
C THR A 27 -15.20 -7.77 15.48
N ASN A 28 -14.11 -7.08 15.87
CA ASN A 28 -13.71 -6.99 17.28
C ASN A 28 -14.69 -6.20 18.17
N LYS A 29 -15.73 -5.57 17.57
CA LYS A 29 -16.78 -4.77 18.27
C LYS A 29 -18.19 -5.30 18.03
N GLY A 30 -18.33 -6.56 17.64
CA GLY A 30 -19.62 -7.21 17.37
C GLY A 30 -19.90 -7.39 15.88
N ASP A 31 -21.07 -7.93 15.59
CA ASP A 31 -21.49 -8.33 14.26
C ASP A 31 -22.26 -7.21 13.54
N ILE A 32 -22.08 -7.13 12.23
CA ILE A 32 -22.82 -6.26 11.32
C ILE A 32 -23.51 -7.13 10.29
N LYS A 33 -24.82 -6.94 10.08
CA LYS A 33 -25.59 -7.64 9.05
C LYS A 33 -25.93 -6.68 7.92
N ALA A 34 -25.80 -7.14 6.68
CA ALA A 34 -26.09 -6.37 5.48
C ALA A 34 -26.60 -7.27 4.34
N LYS A 35 -27.20 -6.70 3.30
CA LYS A 35 -27.53 -7.44 2.07
C LYS A 35 -26.25 -7.81 1.31
N THR A 36 -25.31 -6.86 1.22
CA THR A 36 -24.06 -7.01 0.49
C THR A 36 -22.89 -6.44 1.29
N CYS A 37 -21.66 -6.84 0.94
CA CYS A 37 -20.43 -6.31 1.50
C CYS A 37 -19.49 -5.90 0.36
N LEU A 38 -19.03 -4.64 0.35
CA LEU A 38 -17.98 -4.18 -0.54
C LEU A 38 -16.65 -4.13 0.23
N ILE A 39 -15.69 -4.92 -0.22
CA ILE A 39 -14.37 -5.09 0.40
C ILE A 39 -13.38 -4.18 -0.34
N THR A 40 -12.74 -3.28 0.40
CA THR A 40 -11.78 -2.31 -0.14
C THR A 40 -10.43 -2.30 0.59
N VAL A 41 -10.17 -3.33 1.38
CA VAL A 41 -8.86 -3.52 2.03
C VAL A 41 -7.78 -3.77 0.96
N SER A 42 -6.51 -3.51 1.32
CA SER A 42 -5.40 -3.82 0.41
C SER A 42 -5.37 -5.31 0.06
N ASN A 43 -4.78 -5.64 -1.07
CA ASN A 43 -4.61 -7.05 -1.44
C ASN A 43 -3.68 -7.79 -0.47
N GLY A 44 -2.78 -7.08 0.20
CA GLY A 44 -1.95 -7.64 1.27
C GLY A 44 -2.77 -8.15 2.45
N VAL A 45 -3.82 -7.45 2.84
CA VAL A 45 -4.75 -7.92 3.88
C VAL A 45 -5.55 -9.13 3.40
N LEU A 46 -5.98 -9.19 2.14
CA LEU A 46 -6.67 -10.37 1.60
C LEU A 46 -5.75 -11.60 1.59
N SER A 47 -4.52 -11.45 1.14
CA SER A 47 -3.54 -12.56 1.06
C SER A 47 -3.00 -13.00 2.42
N SER A 48 -3.08 -12.16 3.47
CA SER A 48 -2.63 -12.54 4.82
C SER A 48 -3.51 -13.61 5.49
N GLY A 49 -4.74 -13.80 5.00
CA GLY A 49 -5.71 -14.71 5.60
C GLY A 49 -6.32 -14.23 6.92
N GLU A 50 -6.09 -12.98 7.33
CA GLU A 50 -6.66 -12.43 8.57
C GLU A 50 -8.19 -12.28 8.51
N ILE A 51 -8.76 -12.16 7.32
CA ILE A 51 -10.21 -12.14 7.11
C ILE A 51 -10.66 -13.53 6.65
N LYS A 52 -11.39 -14.23 7.51
CA LYS A 52 -11.99 -15.52 7.19
C LYS A 52 -13.23 -15.33 6.32
N PHE A 53 -13.42 -16.17 5.32
CA PHE A 53 -14.63 -16.24 4.50
C PHE A 53 -15.40 -17.54 4.78
N THR A 54 -16.70 -17.42 5.03
CA THR A 54 -17.59 -18.57 5.27
C THR A 54 -18.83 -18.44 4.38
N PRO A 55 -19.07 -19.37 3.44
CA PRO A 55 -18.19 -20.46 2.97
C PRO A 55 -16.84 -19.96 2.45
N LYS A 56 -15.86 -20.86 2.31
CA LYS A 56 -14.57 -20.52 1.68
C LYS A 56 -14.80 -19.99 0.27
N LEU A 57 -13.96 -19.09 -0.16
CA LEU A 57 -13.90 -18.63 -1.55
C LEU A 57 -13.43 -19.76 -2.48
N SER A 58 -13.65 -19.63 -3.77
CA SER A 58 -13.07 -20.54 -4.74
C SER A 58 -11.54 -20.49 -4.73
N ILE A 59 -10.89 -21.60 -5.05
CA ILE A 59 -9.43 -21.70 -5.16
C ILE A 59 -8.89 -20.60 -6.08
N GLU A 60 -9.52 -20.39 -7.23
CA GLU A 60 -9.11 -19.38 -8.21
C GLU A 60 -9.19 -17.96 -7.61
N LYS A 61 -10.21 -17.68 -6.78
CA LYS A 61 -10.35 -16.39 -6.09
C LYS A 61 -9.26 -16.19 -5.05
N GLU A 62 -8.95 -17.19 -4.25
CA GLU A 62 -7.87 -17.14 -3.26
C GLU A 62 -6.50 -17.02 -3.94
N GLU A 63 -6.27 -17.76 -5.03
CA GLU A 63 -5.05 -17.59 -5.85
C GLU A 63 -4.88 -16.16 -6.35
N SER A 64 -5.97 -15.48 -6.72
CA SER A 64 -5.90 -14.11 -7.19
C SER A 64 -5.32 -13.15 -6.14
N PHE A 65 -5.53 -13.42 -4.85
CA PHE A 65 -4.95 -12.62 -3.75
C PHE A 65 -3.42 -12.76 -3.68
N HIS A 66 -2.89 -13.94 -4.03
CA HIS A 66 -1.44 -14.19 -4.01
C HIS A 66 -0.75 -13.80 -5.31
N LYS A 67 -1.43 -13.97 -6.46
CA LYS A 67 -0.88 -13.64 -7.79
C LYS A 67 -0.84 -12.14 -8.07
N ILE A 68 -1.65 -11.37 -7.38
CA ILE A 68 -1.57 -9.90 -7.32
C ILE A 68 -0.85 -9.53 -6.03
N SER A 69 0.47 -9.66 -6.02
CA SER A 69 1.30 -9.42 -4.84
C SER A 69 1.36 -7.92 -4.48
N MET A 70 1.75 -7.63 -3.25
CA MET A 70 2.00 -6.25 -2.82
C MET A 70 3.46 -5.88 -3.04
N GLY A 71 3.69 -4.76 -3.72
CA GLY A 71 5.02 -4.19 -3.85
C GLY A 71 5.53 -3.59 -2.54
N HIS A 72 6.84 -3.65 -2.34
CA HIS A 72 7.51 -3.03 -1.20
C HIS A 72 8.08 -1.67 -1.63
N TYR A 73 7.62 -0.61 -0.97
CA TYR A 73 8.07 0.75 -1.22
C TYR A 73 7.85 1.55 0.07
N ASN A 74 8.93 1.82 0.77
CA ASN A 74 8.92 2.50 2.06
C ASN A 74 9.45 3.91 1.90
N ARG A 75 9.25 4.78 2.88
CA ARG A 75 9.66 6.18 2.81
C ARG A 75 10.36 6.62 4.06
N ILE A 76 11.50 7.30 3.89
CA ILE A 76 12.23 7.97 4.95
C ILE A 76 12.23 9.45 4.62
N ALA A 77 11.70 10.27 5.53
CA ALA A 77 11.66 11.71 5.40
C ALA A 77 12.67 12.36 6.34
N PHE A 78 13.47 13.26 5.80
CA PHE A 78 14.39 14.11 6.56
C PHE A 78 13.98 15.56 6.43
N LYS A 79 13.91 16.29 7.54
CA LYS A 79 13.69 17.75 7.57
C LYS A 79 14.97 18.47 7.92
N PHE A 80 15.36 19.46 7.09
CA PHE A 80 16.58 20.22 7.27
C PHE A 80 16.29 21.69 7.59
N LYS A 81 17.21 22.37 8.32
CA LYS A 81 17.14 23.82 8.61
C LYS A 81 17.21 24.65 7.34
N LYS A 82 18.01 24.20 6.38
CA LYS A 82 18.27 24.90 5.11
C LYS A 82 17.97 23.97 3.95
N LEU A 83 17.49 24.55 2.85
CA LEU A 83 17.44 23.88 1.58
C LEU A 83 18.86 23.56 1.09
N PHE A 84 19.02 22.48 0.33
CA PHE A 84 20.27 22.19 -0.37
C PHE A 84 20.51 23.29 -1.41
N LYS A 85 21.41 24.23 -1.11
CA LYS A 85 21.62 25.52 -1.83
C LYS A 85 21.82 25.44 -3.35
N LYS A 86 22.14 24.27 -3.90
CA LYS A 86 22.43 24.07 -5.33
C LYS A 86 21.47 23.10 -6.02
N THR A 87 20.40 22.67 -5.33
CA THR A 87 19.50 21.66 -5.88
C THR A 87 18.17 22.33 -6.23
N PRO A 88 17.68 22.22 -7.47
CA PRO A 88 16.36 22.71 -7.86
C PRO A 88 15.26 22.11 -6.98
N LYS A 89 14.13 22.84 -6.87
CA LYS A 89 12.93 22.33 -6.24
C LYS A 89 12.44 21.06 -6.94
N ASP A 90 11.78 20.19 -6.21
CA ASP A 90 11.14 18.98 -6.73
C ASP A 90 12.09 18.08 -7.54
N LYS A 91 13.40 18.16 -7.29
CA LYS A 91 14.34 17.32 -7.99
C LYS A 91 14.28 15.89 -7.50
N TYR A 92 13.99 14.98 -8.41
CA TYR A 92 14.10 13.54 -8.19
C TYR A 92 15.47 13.05 -8.66
N LEU A 93 16.13 12.27 -7.79
CA LEU A 93 17.38 11.58 -8.07
C LEU A 93 17.18 10.09 -7.82
N TYR A 94 17.57 9.26 -8.75
CA TYR A 94 17.72 7.83 -8.49
C TYR A 94 19.17 7.55 -8.14
N TYR A 95 19.39 7.05 -6.94
CA TYR A 95 20.73 6.69 -6.46
C TYR A 95 20.84 5.17 -6.34
N ARG A 96 21.71 4.58 -7.15
CA ARG A 96 22.03 3.16 -7.13
C ARG A 96 23.21 2.93 -6.21
N ILE A 97 23.02 2.04 -5.21
CA ILE A 97 24.00 1.77 -4.15
C ILE A 97 24.95 0.65 -4.58
N ASP A 98 24.41 -0.38 -5.23
CA ASP A 98 25.18 -1.51 -5.74
C ASP A 98 25.05 -1.60 -7.25
N SER A 99 26.15 -1.30 -7.94
CA SER A 99 26.21 -1.34 -9.41
C SER A 99 26.54 -2.73 -9.97
N GLN A 100 27.01 -3.64 -9.15
CA GLN A 100 27.55 -4.94 -9.61
C GLN A 100 26.53 -6.09 -9.52
N ASN A 101 25.51 -5.99 -8.67
CA ASN A 101 24.51 -7.04 -8.53
C ASN A 101 23.23 -6.69 -9.30
N ALA A 102 23.13 -7.16 -10.55
CA ALA A 102 21.96 -6.92 -11.38
C ALA A 102 20.73 -7.72 -10.96
N SER A 103 20.88 -8.83 -10.22
CA SER A 103 19.78 -9.69 -9.78
C SER A 103 19.01 -9.16 -8.56
N SER A 104 19.63 -8.30 -7.76
CA SER A 104 19.00 -7.65 -6.62
C SER A 104 19.53 -6.23 -6.45
N PRO A 105 19.15 -5.29 -7.33
CA PRO A 105 19.69 -3.93 -7.30
C PRO A 105 19.24 -3.20 -6.03
N LYS A 106 20.20 -2.71 -5.26
CA LYS A 106 19.96 -1.81 -4.13
C LYS A 106 19.94 -0.37 -4.64
N GLY A 107 18.85 0.32 -4.42
CA GLY A 107 18.70 1.70 -4.87
C GLY A 107 17.72 2.47 -3.98
N VAL A 108 17.86 3.79 -4.02
CA VAL A 108 16.99 4.71 -3.29
C VAL A 108 16.59 5.84 -4.21
N GLY A 109 15.29 6.05 -4.37
CA GLY A 109 14.76 7.27 -4.96
C GLY A 109 14.93 8.42 -3.97
N ILE A 110 15.46 9.55 -4.40
CA ILE A 110 15.66 10.72 -3.54
C ILE A 110 14.91 11.90 -4.14
N THR A 111 13.91 12.43 -3.44
CA THR A 111 13.21 13.65 -3.81
C THR A 111 13.64 14.77 -2.89
N ILE A 112 14.12 15.88 -3.48
CA ILE A 112 14.70 17.01 -2.75
C ILE A 112 13.76 18.20 -2.85
N ASN A 113 13.49 18.82 -1.69
CA ASN A 113 12.67 20.03 -1.55
C ASN A 113 11.29 19.92 -2.24
N PRO A 114 10.52 18.83 -2.07
CA PRO A 114 9.19 18.77 -2.63
C PRO A 114 8.37 19.97 -2.15
N SER A 115 7.83 20.75 -3.09
CA SER A 115 7.00 21.94 -2.81
C SER A 115 7.63 22.94 -1.81
N ASP A 116 8.95 23.17 -1.89
CA ASP A 116 9.71 24.06 -0.97
C ASP A 116 9.66 23.66 0.52
N SER A 117 9.39 22.43 0.83
CA SER A 117 9.14 21.96 2.21
C SER A 117 10.39 21.83 3.09
N LYS A 118 11.60 22.02 2.53
CA LYS A 118 12.89 21.70 3.17
C LYS A 118 13.02 20.23 3.57
N LEU A 119 12.24 19.35 2.93
CA LEU A 119 12.30 17.92 3.10
C LEU A 119 13.26 17.29 2.08
N CYS A 120 13.81 16.16 2.48
CA CYS A 120 14.42 15.19 1.59
C CYS A 120 13.75 13.85 1.83
N LEU A 121 13.14 13.30 0.80
CA LEU A 121 12.46 12.01 0.88
C LEU A 121 13.37 10.95 0.24
N CYS A 122 13.58 9.85 0.95
CA CYS A 122 14.33 8.69 0.47
C CYS A 122 13.38 7.50 0.39
N ASP A 123 13.24 6.94 -0.79
CA ASP A 123 12.27 5.90 -1.09
C ASP A 123 12.99 4.60 -1.51
N PRO A 124 13.35 3.72 -0.57
CA PRO A 124 13.85 2.39 -0.88
C PRO A 124 12.70 1.46 -1.28
N GLY A 125 12.91 0.64 -2.30
CA GLY A 125 11.90 -0.29 -2.81
C GLY A 125 12.39 -1.73 -2.90
N GLY A 126 11.47 -2.64 -3.26
CA GLY A 126 11.73 -4.07 -3.41
C GLY A 126 12.11 -4.76 -2.10
N ASN A 127 12.72 -5.93 -2.20
CA ASN A 127 13.15 -6.70 -1.02
C ASN A 127 14.13 -5.90 -0.17
N PHE A 128 15.04 -5.16 -0.79
CA PHE A 128 15.96 -4.28 -0.08
C PHE A 128 15.22 -3.24 0.79
N GLY A 129 14.18 -2.59 0.24
CA GLY A 129 13.36 -1.64 0.99
C GLY A 129 12.61 -2.29 2.16
N LYS A 130 12.14 -3.54 2.01
CA LYS A 130 11.50 -4.30 3.07
C LYS A 130 12.49 -4.65 4.19
N GLU A 131 13.68 -5.15 3.83
CA GLU A 131 14.71 -5.55 4.78
C GLU A 131 15.22 -4.39 5.63
N LEU A 132 15.34 -3.19 5.04
CA LEU A 132 15.75 -1.98 5.77
C LEU A 132 14.79 -1.58 6.89
N PHE A 133 13.55 -2.04 6.86
CA PHE A 133 12.51 -1.73 7.84
C PHE A 133 12.16 -2.95 8.72
N SER A 134 13.14 -3.80 8.99
CA SER A 134 12.96 -4.98 9.87
C SER A 134 12.86 -4.61 11.35
N ASP A 135 13.20 -3.39 11.72
CA ASP A 135 13.09 -2.82 13.06
C ASP A 135 12.04 -1.67 13.11
N ASP A 136 12.18 -0.75 14.05
CA ASP A 136 11.35 0.45 14.20
C ASP A 136 11.62 1.55 13.14
N GLY A 137 12.43 1.25 12.13
CA GLY A 137 12.85 2.17 11.08
C GLY A 137 14.14 2.94 11.39
N SER A 138 14.78 2.68 12.53
CA SER A 138 16.04 3.33 12.91
C SER A 138 17.18 2.96 11.97
N THR A 139 17.31 1.69 11.61
CA THR A 139 18.28 1.20 10.62
C THR A 139 18.08 1.87 9.26
N ALA A 140 16.83 2.03 8.83
CA ALA A 140 16.51 2.69 7.56
C ALA A 140 16.90 4.18 7.57
N ILE A 141 16.64 4.88 8.67
CA ILE A 141 17.01 6.28 8.86
C ILE A 141 18.53 6.44 8.81
N ASP A 142 19.28 5.66 9.57
CA ASP A 142 20.74 5.72 9.63
C ASP A 142 21.36 5.39 8.28
N PHE A 143 20.87 4.35 7.61
CA PHE A 143 21.27 3.99 6.27
C PHE A 143 21.08 5.17 5.30
N ALA A 144 19.87 5.69 5.19
CA ALA A 144 19.56 6.77 4.24
C ALA A 144 20.34 8.05 4.55
N LEU A 145 20.52 8.41 5.83
CA LEU A 145 21.35 9.54 6.21
C LEU A 145 22.83 9.36 5.81
N ASN A 146 23.36 8.15 5.90
CA ASN A 146 24.71 7.85 5.47
C ASN A 146 24.86 7.97 3.93
N GLU A 147 23.86 7.51 3.18
CA GLU A 147 23.86 7.70 1.72
C GLU A 147 23.75 9.18 1.33
N LEU A 148 22.90 9.95 2.00
CA LEU A 148 22.82 11.40 1.80
C LEU A 148 24.12 12.12 2.12
N LYS A 149 24.88 11.67 3.14
CA LYS A 149 26.22 12.23 3.42
C LYS A 149 27.22 11.99 2.30
N LYS A 150 27.17 10.82 1.64
CA LYS A 150 28.03 10.52 0.49
C LYS A 150 27.75 11.47 -0.68
N ILE A 151 26.48 11.82 -0.90
CA ILE A 151 26.04 12.69 -2.00
C ILE A 151 26.28 14.17 -1.69
N PHE A 152 25.93 14.63 -0.48
CA PHE A 152 25.88 16.05 -0.12
C PHE A 152 26.95 16.48 0.89
N GLY A 153 27.76 15.54 1.34
CA GLY A 153 28.83 15.76 2.34
C GLY A 153 28.34 15.73 3.80
N ASN A 154 29.28 15.53 4.71
CA ASN A 154 29.00 15.34 6.14
C ASN A 154 28.32 16.53 6.83
N LYS A 155 28.41 17.73 6.24
CA LYS A 155 27.82 18.97 6.81
C LYS A 155 26.30 18.90 6.93
N ILE A 156 25.60 18.05 6.14
CA ILE A 156 24.16 17.94 6.19
C ILE A 156 23.63 17.49 7.56
N LYS A 157 24.41 16.69 8.31
CA LYS A 157 24.02 16.25 9.66
C LYS A 157 23.79 17.42 10.62
N LYS A 158 24.55 18.52 10.48
CA LYS A 158 24.39 19.73 11.34
C LYS A 158 23.09 20.47 11.05
N ASP A 159 22.56 20.34 9.86
CA ASP A 159 21.33 21.00 9.42
C ASP A 159 20.09 20.11 9.57
N LEU A 160 20.25 18.84 9.98
CA LEU A 160 19.14 17.92 10.22
C LEU A 160 18.35 18.38 11.45
N ILE A 161 17.02 18.52 11.29
CA ILE A 161 16.10 18.88 12.38
C ILE A 161 15.38 17.61 12.89
N ASN A 162 14.87 16.81 11.96
CA ASN A 162 14.06 15.62 12.28
C ASN A 162 14.12 14.58 11.15
N SER A 163 13.83 13.35 11.48
CA SER A 163 13.68 12.24 10.55
C SER A 163 12.48 11.39 10.94
N HIS A 164 11.85 10.78 9.95
CA HIS A 164 10.74 9.87 10.15
C HIS A 164 10.75 8.79 9.08
N ALA A 165 10.54 7.54 9.51
CA ALA A 165 10.44 6.39 8.64
C ALA A 165 8.99 5.89 8.60
N VAL A 166 8.48 5.62 7.38
CA VAL A 166 7.14 5.08 7.16
C VAL A 166 7.28 3.71 6.55
N ASP A 167 6.90 2.70 7.30
CA ASP A 167 6.92 1.30 6.87
C ASP A 167 5.53 0.88 6.35
N TRP A 168 5.37 0.86 5.04
CA TRP A 168 4.19 0.30 4.41
C TRP A 168 4.25 -1.22 4.29
N SER A 169 5.46 -1.77 4.23
CA SER A 169 5.69 -3.19 3.93
C SER A 169 5.29 -4.11 5.07
N ASN A 170 5.61 -3.72 6.31
CA ASN A 170 5.35 -4.53 7.51
C ASN A 170 4.13 -4.03 8.30
N ASN A 171 3.46 -2.98 7.84
CA ASN A 171 2.25 -2.48 8.48
C ASN A 171 1.09 -3.44 8.24
N ASN A 172 0.53 -4.03 9.30
CA ASN A 172 -0.56 -5.01 9.25
C ASN A 172 -1.92 -4.45 8.76
N LEU A 173 -2.03 -3.14 8.57
CA LEU A 173 -3.19 -2.54 7.93
C LEU A 173 -3.13 -2.58 6.40
N TYR A 174 -1.95 -2.83 5.82
CA TYR A 174 -1.73 -2.76 4.38
C TYR A 174 -0.94 -3.94 3.81
N TYR A 175 0.10 -4.41 4.51
CA TYR A 175 1.04 -5.44 4.06
C TYR A 175 1.70 -5.14 2.72
N GLY A 176 2.05 -3.89 2.47
CA GLY A 176 2.70 -3.42 1.27
C GLY A 176 2.24 -2.03 0.84
N ALA A 177 2.87 -1.49 -0.21
CA ALA A 177 2.60 -0.13 -0.70
C ALA A 177 1.46 -0.08 -1.73
N TRP A 178 1.52 -0.93 -2.76
CA TRP A 178 0.47 -1.09 -3.78
C TRP A 178 0.56 -2.46 -4.45
N ALA A 179 -0.53 -2.87 -5.08
CA ALA A 179 -0.64 -4.18 -5.71
C ALA A 179 0.07 -4.24 -7.08
N SER A 180 0.82 -5.31 -7.30
CA SER A 180 1.53 -5.58 -8.55
C SER A 180 1.21 -7.00 -9.04
N ALA A 181 0.89 -7.15 -10.32
CA ALA A 181 0.75 -8.47 -10.90
C ALA A 181 2.13 -9.07 -11.16
N GLU A 182 2.34 -10.32 -10.74
CA GLU A 182 3.52 -11.07 -11.16
C GLU A 182 3.56 -11.24 -12.69
N PRO A 183 4.72 -11.50 -13.29
CA PRO A 183 4.82 -11.81 -14.72
C PRO A 183 3.85 -12.92 -15.11
N GLY A 184 3.01 -12.68 -16.12
CA GLY A 184 1.96 -13.62 -16.57
C GLY A 184 0.69 -13.66 -15.72
N ALA A 185 0.62 -12.93 -14.58
CA ALA A 185 -0.51 -12.98 -13.66
C ALA A 185 -1.57 -11.89 -13.88
N PHE A 186 -1.47 -11.09 -14.95
CA PHE A 186 -2.39 -9.97 -15.18
C PHE A 186 -3.88 -10.35 -15.18
N LYS A 187 -4.21 -11.55 -15.70
CA LYS A 187 -5.58 -12.09 -15.70
C LYS A 187 -6.21 -12.18 -14.31
N TYR A 188 -5.41 -12.35 -13.26
CA TYR A 188 -5.89 -12.48 -11.89
C TYR A 188 -6.49 -11.16 -11.34
N ARG A 189 -6.22 -9.99 -11.96
CA ARG A 189 -6.91 -8.74 -11.61
C ARG A 189 -8.40 -8.80 -11.93
N GLU A 190 -8.77 -9.44 -13.03
CA GLU A 190 -10.18 -9.64 -13.39
C GLU A 190 -10.85 -10.61 -12.43
N ILE A 191 -10.18 -11.69 -12.05
CA ILE A 191 -10.68 -12.66 -11.07
C ILE A 191 -10.85 -11.98 -9.71
N LEU A 192 -9.87 -11.18 -9.28
CA LEU A 192 -9.93 -10.40 -8.05
C LEU A 192 -11.14 -9.44 -8.03
N ARG A 193 -11.48 -8.83 -9.16
CA ARG A 193 -12.60 -7.89 -9.30
C ARG A 193 -13.97 -8.55 -9.27
N LYS A 194 -14.10 -9.81 -9.72
CA LYS A 194 -15.39 -10.52 -9.78
C LYS A 194 -16.04 -10.59 -8.40
N SER A 195 -17.34 -10.31 -8.35
CA SER A 195 -18.16 -10.54 -7.14
C SER A 195 -18.28 -12.03 -6.81
N VAL A 196 -18.62 -12.33 -5.58
CA VAL A 196 -18.88 -13.70 -5.12
C VAL A 196 -20.30 -13.80 -4.58
N GLY A 197 -21.09 -14.71 -5.18
CA GLY A 197 -22.48 -14.99 -4.78
C GLY A 197 -23.39 -13.76 -4.78
N ASP A 198 -23.07 -12.76 -5.62
CA ASP A 198 -23.78 -11.49 -5.72
C ASP A 198 -23.98 -10.75 -4.39
N ARG A 199 -23.12 -11.05 -3.42
CA ARG A 199 -23.18 -10.49 -2.07
C ARG A 199 -21.84 -9.91 -1.62
N ILE A 200 -20.72 -10.44 -2.09
CA ILE A 200 -19.38 -9.94 -1.79
C ILE A 200 -18.78 -9.30 -3.03
N PHE A 201 -18.38 -8.05 -2.91
CA PHE A 201 -17.79 -7.25 -3.97
C PHE A 201 -16.40 -6.78 -3.57
N PHE A 202 -15.53 -6.55 -4.54
CA PHE A 202 -14.15 -6.15 -4.32
C PHE A 202 -13.85 -4.89 -5.12
N ALA A 203 -13.29 -3.87 -4.46
CA ALA A 203 -12.83 -2.65 -5.09
C ALA A 203 -11.53 -2.17 -4.44
N GLY A 204 -10.86 -1.24 -5.08
CA GLY A 204 -9.58 -0.69 -4.65
C GLY A 204 -8.60 -0.65 -5.83
N GLU A 205 -7.39 -0.15 -5.61
CA GLU A 205 -6.39 0.02 -6.65
C GLU A 205 -6.00 -1.30 -7.32
N ALA A 206 -5.97 -2.41 -6.56
CA ALA A 206 -5.63 -3.74 -7.08
C ALA A 206 -6.60 -4.24 -8.15
N THR A 207 -7.88 -3.78 -8.11
CA THR A 207 -8.94 -4.16 -9.03
C THR A 207 -9.19 -3.13 -10.13
N GLY A 208 -8.59 -1.93 -10.02
CA GLY A 208 -8.76 -0.83 -10.96
C GLY A 208 -8.12 -1.12 -12.33
N LYS A 209 -8.58 -0.40 -13.37
CA LYS A 209 -7.89 -0.39 -14.67
C LYS A 209 -6.56 0.34 -14.56
N ASP A 210 -6.56 1.49 -13.91
CA ASP A 210 -5.36 2.28 -13.58
C ASP A 210 -4.86 1.86 -12.20
N TRP A 211 -4.34 0.63 -12.14
CA TRP A 211 -3.84 0.03 -10.89
C TRP A 211 -2.69 0.84 -10.27
N GLY A 212 -2.53 0.74 -8.95
CA GLY A 212 -1.54 1.49 -8.20
C GLY A 212 -1.84 2.99 -8.09
N THR A 213 -3.06 3.44 -8.46
CA THR A 213 -3.43 4.87 -8.43
C THR A 213 -4.69 5.13 -7.60
N VAL A 214 -4.77 6.36 -7.08
CA VAL A 214 -5.99 6.83 -6.38
C VAL A 214 -7.18 6.90 -7.34
N ALA A 215 -6.96 7.32 -8.59
CA ALA A 215 -8.00 7.39 -9.61
C ALA A 215 -8.58 6.00 -9.90
N GLY A 216 -7.71 5.00 -10.13
CA GLY A 216 -8.14 3.62 -10.35
C GLY A 216 -8.88 3.02 -9.16
N ALA A 217 -8.46 3.32 -7.93
CA ALA A 217 -9.18 2.91 -6.73
C ALA A 217 -10.59 3.53 -6.66
N TYR A 218 -10.71 4.83 -6.92
CA TYR A 218 -11.99 5.54 -6.94
C TYR A 218 -12.94 4.98 -8.01
N ASP A 219 -12.45 4.81 -9.24
CA ASP A 219 -13.27 4.31 -10.35
C ASP A 219 -13.72 2.86 -10.11
N SER A 220 -12.85 2.02 -9.56
CA SER A 220 -13.24 0.65 -9.19
C SER A 220 -14.35 0.64 -8.13
N GLY A 221 -14.27 1.50 -7.12
CA GLY A 221 -15.29 1.67 -6.10
C GLY A 221 -16.62 2.14 -6.69
N LYS A 222 -16.60 3.13 -7.59
CA LYS A 222 -17.78 3.63 -8.31
C LYS A 222 -18.45 2.53 -9.14
N ILE A 223 -17.67 1.77 -9.91
CA ILE A 223 -18.19 0.68 -10.75
C ILE A 223 -18.90 -0.38 -9.88
N GLN A 224 -18.25 -0.82 -8.81
CA GLN A 224 -18.83 -1.84 -7.92
C GLN A 224 -20.07 -1.33 -7.18
N SER A 225 -20.05 -0.07 -6.73
CA SER A 225 -21.21 0.54 -6.07
C SER A 225 -22.43 0.60 -7.00
N LEU A 226 -22.24 0.98 -8.27
CA LEU A 226 -23.31 0.98 -9.26
C LEU A 226 -23.85 -0.44 -9.56
N SER A 227 -22.98 -1.45 -9.54
CA SER A 227 -23.39 -2.85 -9.67
C SER A 227 -24.25 -3.29 -8.48
N ILE A 228 -23.86 -2.95 -7.26
CA ILE A 228 -24.61 -3.24 -6.03
C ILE A 228 -25.99 -2.57 -6.06
N ILE A 229 -26.06 -1.28 -6.41
CA ILE A 229 -27.32 -0.52 -6.43
C ILE A 229 -28.35 -1.13 -7.39
N LYS A 230 -27.90 -1.71 -8.51
CA LYS A 230 -28.80 -2.39 -9.47
C LYS A 230 -29.38 -3.71 -8.97
N MET A 231 -28.77 -4.29 -7.92
CA MET A 231 -29.13 -5.61 -7.40
C MET A 231 -29.99 -5.57 -6.12
N ILE A 232 -30.02 -4.44 -5.42
CA ILE A 232 -30.74 -4.24 -4.15
C ILE A 232 -31.98 -3.39 -4.31
#